data_6e6c4a92eeeb66154014e4651b5350ec
#
_entry.id   6e6c4a92eeeb66154014e4651b5350ec
#
_cell.length_a   1.000
_cell.length_b   1.000
_cell.length_c   1.000
_cell.angle_alpha   90.00
_cell.angle_beta   90.00
_cell.angle_gamma   90.00
#
_symmetry.space_group_name_H-M   'P 1'
#
loop_
_entity.id
_entity.type
_entity.pdbx_description
1 polymer ?
#
loop_
_entity_poly.entity_id
_entity_poly.type
_entity_poly.pdbx_seq_one_letter_code
_entity_poly.pdbx_strand_id
1 'polypeptide(L)'
;MPELSRFLGIVIAMYYRDHAPPHFHAIYGDAEVTIEIATGKVSGQFPKRALAHVLEWLALHQQELSDAWTLARASRPLPKIEPLE
;
A
#
# COMPACT_ATOMS: atom_id res chain seq x y z
N MET A 1 11.48 6.17 -2.82
CA MET A 1 10.31 5.45 -2.35
C MET A 1 9.36 5.23 -3.52
N PRO A 2 9.20 4.00 -3.99
CA PRO A 2 8.32 3.73 -5.14
C PRO A 2 6.85 3.94 -4.78
N GLU A 3 6.19 4.78 -5.54
CA GLU A 3 4.77 5.07 -5.36
C GLU A 3 3.96 4.16 -6.26
N LEU A 4 2.98 3.45 -5.69
CA LEU A 4 2.10 2.56 -6.44
C LEU A 4 0.82 3.25 -6.89
N SER A 5 0.31 4.17 -6.08
CA SER A 5 -0.94 4.86 -6.37
C SER A 5 -1.05 6.10 -5.49
N ARG A 6 -1.97 6.99 -5.87
CA ARG A 6 -2.23 8.20 -5.10
C ARG A 6 -3.69 8.59 -5.31
N PHE A 7 -4.43 8.74 -4.21
CA PHE A 7 -5.85 9.11 -4.28
C PHE A 7 -6.28 9.75 -2.98
N LEU A 8 -7.18 10.72 -3.08
CA LEU A 8 -7.78 11.38 -1.91
C LEU A 8 -6.75 11.91 -0.91
N GLY A 9 -5.60 12.39 -1.43
CA GLY A 9 -4.53 12.89 -0.59
C GLY A 9 -3.67 11.82 0.06
N ILE A 10 -3.90 10.55 -0.27
CA ILE A 10 -3.16 9.43 0.28
C ILE A 10 -2.17 8.92 -0.74
N VAL A 11 -0.92 8.70 -0.32
CA VAL A 11 0.11 8.09 -1.15
C VAL A 11 0.28 6.64 -0.74
N ILE A 12 0.23 5.73 -1.72
CA ILE A 12 0.49 4.32 -1.48
C ILE A 12 1.87 4.00 -2.03
N ALA A 13 2.72 3.42 -1.19
CA ALA A 13 4.11 3.13 -1.55
C ALA A 13 4.52 1.74 -1.08
N MET A 14 5.55 1.21 -1.72
CA MET A 14 6.11 -0.09 -1.35
C MET A 14 7.62 0.01 -1.49
N TYR A 15 8.35 -0.44 -0.46
CA TYR A 15 9.80 -0.36 -0.49
C TYR A 15 10.40 -1.63 -1.10
N TYR A 16 11.52 -1.47 -1.77
CA TYR A 16 12.26 -2.61 -2.30
C TYR A 16 12.90 -3.39 -1.17
N ARG A 17 12.89 -4.72 -1.29
CA ARG A 17 13.56 -5.64 -0.37
C ARG A 17 13.15 -5.47 1.08
N ASP A 18 11.91 -5.08 1.30
CA ASP A 18 11.39 -4.95 2.65
C ASP A 18 11.17 -6.35 3.26
N HIS A 19 11.06 -6.40 4.57
CA HIS A 19 10.91 -7.68 5.29
C HIS A 19 9.47 -8.20 5.22
N ALA A 20 9.31 -9.52 5.25
CA ALA A 20 7.99 -10.15 5.32
C ALA A 20 7.31 -9.85 6.67
N PRO A 21 5.97 -9.91 6.74
CA PRO A 21 5.05 -10.35 5.70
C PRO A 21 4.82 -9.30 4.62
N PRO A 22 4.25 -9.71 3.47
CA PRO A 22 3.96 -8.75 2.39
C PRO A 22 3.06 -7.62 2.87
N HIS A 23 3.49 -6.38 2.65
CA HIS A 23 2.77 -5.20 3.11
C HIS A 23 3.07 -4.00 2.22
N PHE A 24 2.28 -2.95 2.37
CA PHE A 24 2.54 -1.67 1.71
C PHE A 24 2.39 -0.54 2.72
N HIS A 25 2.83 0.64 2.34
CA HIS A 25 2.76 1.83 3.18
C HIS A 25 1.69 2.78 2.65
N ALA A 26 0.93 3.40 3.56
CA ALA A 26 0.00 4.45 3.20
C ALA A 26 0.41 5.70 3.99
N ILE A 27 0.48 6.82 3.28
CA ILE A 27 0.96 8.08 3.84
C ILE A 27 -0.09 9.16 3.59
N TYR A 28 -0.48 9.86 4.66
CA TYR A 28 -1.45 10.93 4.57
C TYR A 28 -1.00 12.07 5.50
N GLY A 29 -0.46 13.15 4.91
CA GLY A 29 0.13 14.20 5.69
C GLY A 29 1.28 13.67 6.53
N ASP A 30 1.20 13.87 7.84
CA ASP A 30 2.22 13.38 8.77
C ASP A 30 1.97 11.95 9.24
N ALA A 31 0.85 11.36 8.86
CA ALA A 31 0.50 10.02 9.27
C ALA A 31 1.02 8.99 8.28
N GLU A 32 1.50 7.88 8.81
CA GLU A 32 1.96 6.77 7.98
C GLU A 32 1.64 5.46 8.68
N VAL A 33 1.14 4.48 7.91
CA VAL A 33 0.86 3.14 8.42
C VAL A 33 1.40 2.11 7.45
N THR A 34 1.61 0.90 7.95
CA THR A 34 1.85 -0.27 7.11
C THR A 34 0.60 -1.14 7.17
N ILE A 35 0.26 -1.74 6.03
CA ILE A 35 -0.93 -2.58 5.92
C ILE A 35 -0.54 -3.90 5.28
N GLU A 36 -0.82 -5.00 5.97
CA GLU A 36 -0.52 -6.34 5.48
C GLU A 36 -1.48 -6.70 4.35
N ILE A 37 -0.95 -7.14 3.22
CA ILE A 37 -1.75 -7.36 2.02
C ILE A 37 -2.76 -8.49 2.21
N ALA A 38 -2.34 -9.59 2.82
CA ALA A 38 -3.19 -10.78 2.94
C ALA A 38 -4.36 -10.58 3.91
N THR A 39 -4.15 -9.84 5.00
CA THR A 39 -5.11 -9.77 6.10
C THR A 39 -5.73 -8.39 6.30
N GLY A 40 -5.09 -7.33 5.76
CA GLY A 40 -5.52 -5.97 6.02
C GLY A 40 -5.10 -5.45 7.38
N LYS A 41 -4.24 -6.19 8.09
CA LYS A 41 -3.78 -5.76 9.41
C LYS A 41 -3.01 -4.46 9.32
N VAL A 42 -3.38 -3.49 10.15
CA VAL A 42 -2.81 -2.15 10.13
C VAL A 42 -1.84 -1.97 11.30
N SER A 43 -0.66 -1.42 11.02
CA SER A 43 0.31 -1.05 12.05
C SER A 43 0.59 0.44 11.93
N GLY A 44 0.40 1.16 13.03
CA GLY A 44 0.54 2.62 13.07
C GLY A 44 -0.79 3.30 13.23
N GLN A 45 -0.81 4.63 13.13
CA GLN A 45 -2.03 5.41 13.31
C GLN A 45 -2.32 6.25 12.07
N PHE A 46 -3.60 6.33 11.72
CA PHE A 46 -4.05 6.97 10.49
C PHE A 46 -5.44 7.52 10.70
N PRO A 47 -5.80 8.65 10.06
CA PRO A 47 -7.16 9.16 10.19
C PRO A 47 -8.17 8.09 9.76
N LYS A 48 -9.24 7.94 10.53
CA LYS A 48 -10.17 6.83 10.38
C LYS A 48 -10.78 6.75 8.97
N ARG A 49 -11.22 7.89 8.45
CA ARG A 49 -11.84 7.93 7.12
C ARG A 49 -10.82 7.60 6.03
N ALA A 50 -9.61 8.14 6.15
CA ALA A 50 -8.56 7.84 5.17
C ALA A 50 -8.21 6.35 5.19
N LEU A 51 -8.15 5.77 6.38
CA LEU A 51 -7.86 4.34 6.49
C LEU A 51 -8.96 3.50 5.84
N ALA A 52 -10.22 3.88 6.02
CA ALA A 52 -11.34 3.17 5.39
C ALA A 52 -11.20 3.15 3.87
N HIS A 53 -10.77 4.27 3.27
CA HIS A 53 -10.55 4.35 1.83
C HIS A 53 -9.39 3.44 1.40
N VAL A 54 -8.32 3.38 2.19
CA VAL A 54 -7.18 2.52 1.86
C VAL A 54 -7.58 1.04 1.92
N LEU A 55 -8.36 0.66 2.91
CA LEU A 55 -8.79 -0.73 3.04
C LEU A 55 -9.76 -1.12 1.94
N GLU A 56 -10.63 -0.21 1.50
CA GLU A 56 -11.49 -0.43 0.36
C GLU A 56 -10.66 -0.65 -0.91
N TRP A 57 -9.64 0.20 -1.11
CA TRP A 57 -8.75 0.09 -2.24
C TRP A 57 -7.97 -1.24 -2.22
N LEU A 58 -7.49 -1.65 -1.04
CA LEU A 58 -6.80 -2.93 -0.89
C LEU A 58 -7.68 -4.08 -1.37
N ALA A 59 -8.96 -4.08 -0.97
CA ALA A 59 -9.87 -5.15 -1.36
C ALA A 59 -10.04 -5.24 -2.88
N LEU A 60 -9.97 -4.11 -3.56
CA LEU A 60 -10.10 -4.07 -5.02
C LEU A 60 -8.82 -4.49 -5.74
N HIS A 61 -7.67 -4.33 -5.12
CA HIS A 61 -6.37 -4.49 -5.79
C HIS A 61 -5.44 -5.49 -5.09
N GLN A 62 -5.99 -6.41 -4.33
CA GLN A 62 -5.20 -7.33 -3.52
C GLN A 62 -4.20 -8.14 -4.37
N GLN A 63 -4.63 -8.66 -5.50
CA GLN A 63 -3.75 -9.45 -6.36
C GLN A 63 -2.63 -8.59 -6.95
N GLU A 64 -2.97 -7.39 -7.39
CA GLU A 64 -1.97 -6.47 -7.95
C GLU A 64 -0.91 -6.10 -6.91
N LEU A 65 -1.34 -5.92 -5.66
CA LEU A 65 -0.41 -5.61 -4.56
C LEU A 65 0.49 -6.79 -4.24
N SER A 66 -0.06 -8.00 -4.28
CA SER A 66 0.74 -9.20 -4.06
C SER A 66 1.79 -9.37 -5.16
N ASP A 67 1.40 -9.11 -6.41
CA ASP A 67 2.32 -9.16 -7.54
C ASP A 67 3.42 -8.08 -7.41
N ALA A 68 3.02 -6.88 -6.97
CA ALA A 68 3.98 -5.80 -6.76
C ALA A 68 5.00 -6.17 -5.69
N TRP A 69 4.55 -6.83 -4.62
CA TRP A 69 5.46 -7.28 -3.56
C TRP A 69 6.51 -8.24 -4.11
N THR A 70 6.09 -9.18 -4.97
CA THR A 70 7.03 -10.11 -5.59
C THR A 70 8.08 -9.38 -6.41
N LEU A 71 7.64 -8.37 -7.18
CA LEU A 71 8.56 -7.55 -7.97
C LEU A 71 9.51 -6.75 -7.08
N ALA A 72 9.00 -6.19 -6.00
CA ALA A 72 9.81 -5.41 -5.06
C ALA A 72 10.91 -6.27 -4.42
N ARG A 73 10.58 -7.52 -4.06
CA ARG A 73 11.55 -8.44 -3.49
C ARG A 73 12.62 -8.80 -4.50
N ALA A 74 12.29 -8.81 -5.78
CA ALA A 74 13.23 -9.09 -6.86
C ALA A 74 13.94 -7.84 -7.37
N SER A 75 13.70 -6.70 -6.75
CA SER A 75 14.26 -5.39 -7.17
C SER A 75 13.90 -5.04 -8.61
N ARG A 76 12.69 -5.43 -9.04
CA ARG A 76 12.16 -5.14 -10.37
C ARG A 76 11.28 -3.88 -10.31
N PRO A 77 11.13 -3.18 -11.44
CA PRO A 77 10.25 -1.99 -11.48
C PRO A 77 8.83 -2.33 -11.03
N LEU A 78 8.23 -1.43 -10.25
CA LEU A 78 6.88 -1.64 -9.73
C LEU A 78 5.84 -0.99 -10.63
N PRO A 79 4.70 -1.66 -10.88
CA PRO A 79 3.63 -1.08 -11.70
C PRO A 79 2.88 -0.02 -10.93
N LYS A 80 2.22 0.88 -11.64
CA LYS A 80 1.23 1.77 -11.05
C LYS A 80 -0.09 1.01 -10.96
N ILE A 81 -0.81 1.25 -9.86
CA ILE A 81 -2.10 0.61 -9.64
C ILE A 81 -3.18 1.68 -9.68
N GLU A 82 -4.32 1.37 -10.28
CA GLU A 82 -5.43 2.31 -10.42
C GLU A 82 -5.83 2.90 -9.07
N PRO A 83 -6.01 4.20 -8.96
CA PRO A 83 -6.44 4.82 -7.72
C PRO A 83 -7.91 4.56 -7.43
N LEU A 84 -8.28 4.75 -6.17
CA LEU A 84 -9.68 4.72 -5.75
C LEU A 84 -10.36 5.99 -6.27
N GLU A 85 -11.52 5.84 -6.85
CA GLU A 85 -12.28 6.97 -7.37
C GLU A 85 -13.27 7.51 -6.35
#